data_306d7770070e2a384a693355a4c13cef
#
_entry.id   306d7770070e2a384a693355a4c13cef
#
_cell.length_a   1.000
_cell.length_b   1.000
_cell.length_c   1.000
_cell.angle_alpha   90.00
_cell.angle_beta   90.00
_cell.angle_gamma   90.00
#
_symmetry.space_group_name_H-M   'P 1'
#
loop_
_entity.id
_entity.type
_entity.pdbx_description
1 polymer ?
#
loop_
_entity_poly.entity_id
_entity_poly.type
_entity_poly.pdbx_seq_one_letter_code
_entity_poly.pdbx_strand_id
1 'polypeptide(L)'
;MNLEIKKDLVSNWFKTLQDAFCDDICKIEKNKSQFKSTMWKKNIKKNEGGGEYRILQNGKVYEKDEGGGEYRILNNGKVFEKVGVNFSEVYGKFPKKFQKNIPGAQKDPRFWASGISVVMHMKNPLIPAMHFNTRYIVTTQDWFGGGMDVTPSKQDKNEKKEFHKILKNMCNRHNKNYYKKYKKWCDEYFYLPHRREPRGIGGIFFDYKKNDFEKNFKFVRDVGVTFQFIFNKIIKKKIKRKWTSKDKEMQYIKRGRYAEFNLLYDRGTKFGLQTGGNVEGILMSMPPLAKWK
;
A
#
# COMPACT_ATOMS: atom_id res chain seq x y z
N MET A 1 25.99 1.63 6.68
CA MET A 1 25.51 2.10 5.35
C MET A 1 25.08 3.55 5.45
N ASN A 2 25.52 4.40 4.53
CA ASN A 2 25.15 5.82 4.44
C ASN A 2 23.64 5.96 4.17
N LEU A 3 23.01 7.03 4.68
CA LEU A 3 21.58 7.29 4.56
C LEU A 3 21.12 7.45 3.10
N GLU A 4 21.89 8.13 2.26
CA GLU A 4 21.54 8.32 0.84
C GLU A 4 21.52 6.97 0.10
N ILE A 5 22.49 6.11 0.36
CA ILE A 5 22.50 4.74 -0.21
C ILE A 5 21.27 3.95 0.23
N LYS A 6 20.83 4.08 1.51
CA LYS A 6 19.59 3.44 1.99
C LYS A 6 18.37 3.93 1.22
N LYS A 7 18.25 5.25 1.01
CA LYS A 7 17.14 5.87 0.26
C LYS A 7 17.10 5.36 -1.18
N ASP A 8 18.24 5.35 -1.85
CA ASP A 8 18.36 4.90 -3.24
C ASP A 8 17.98 3.42 -3.39
N LEU A 9 18.50 2.55 -2.52
CA LEU A 9 18.19 1.12 -2.53
C LEU A 9 16.68 0.88 -2.34
N VAL A 10 16.06 1.60 -1.41
CA VAL A 10 14.64 1.44 -1.11
C VAL A 10 13.77 1.97 -2.25
N SER A 11 14.06 3.15 -2.79
CA SER A 11 13.31 3.72 -3.91
C SER A 11 13.41 2.86 -5.17
N ASN A 12 14.60 2.40 -5.50
CA ASN A 12 14.81 1.51 -6.64
C ASN A 12 14.08 0.18 -6.48
N TRP A 13 14.08 -0.37 -5.27
CA TRP A 13 13.28 -1.58 -4.98
C TRP A 13 11.78 -1.35 -5.19
N PHE A 14 11.23 -0.24 -4.70
CA PHE A 14 9.80 0.02 -4.85
C PHE A 14 9.38 0.28 -6.29
N LYS A 15 10.23 0.93 -7.10
CA LYS A 15 10.02 1.08 -8.55
C LYS A 15 10.05 -0.28 -9.26
N THR A 16 11.07 -1.09 -8.99
CA THR A 16 11.17 -2.45 -9.54
C THR A 16 9.94 -3.30 -9.16
N LEU A 17 9.47 -3.18 -7.93
CA LEU A 17 8.29 -3.92 -7.48
C LEU A 17 7.00 -3.42 -8.16
N GLN A 18 6.89 -2.11 -8.41
CA GLN A 18 5.79 -1.54 -9.21
C GLN A 18 5.75 -2.14 -10.60
N ASP A 19 6.89 -2.18 -11.30
CA ASP A 19 7.00 -2.77 -12.62
C ASP A 19 6.63 -4.25 -12.60
N ALA A 20 7.19 -5.02 -11.68
CA ALA A 20 6.90 -6.45 -11.56
C ALA A 20 5.42 -6.75 -11.30
N PHE A 21 4.74 -5.95 -10.48
CA PHE A 21 3.30 -6.10 -10.26
C PHE A 21 2.50 -5.75 -11.52
N CYS A 22 2.82 -4.66 -12.20
CA CYS A 22 2.14 -4.26 -13.43
C CYS A 22 2.31 -5.31 -14.54
N ASP A 23 3.52 -5.86 -14.70
CA ASP A 23 3.80 -6.91 -15.67
C ASP A 23 2.99 -8.19 -15.41
N ASP A 24 2.93 -8.64 -14.17
CA ASP A 24 2.14 -9.82 -13.82
C ASP A 24 0.64 -9.60 -14.01
N ILE A 25 0.14 -8.42 -13.68
CA ILE A 25 -1.26 -8.04 -13.91
C ILE A 25 -1.57 -8.02 -15.41
N CYS A 26 -0.70 -7.43 -16.23
CA CYS A 26 -0.85 -7.43 -17.69
C CYS A 26 -0.85 -8.86 -18.28
N LYS A 27 0.03 -9.74 -17.79
CA LYS A 27 0.04 -11.17 -18.18
C LYS A 27 -1.27 -11.87 -17.79
N ILE A 28 -1.83 -11.60 -16.61
CA ILE A 28 -3.12 -12.15 -16.17
C ILE A 28 -4.27 -11.64 -17.05
N GLU A 29 -4.26 -10.37 -17.44
CA GLU A 29 -5.19 -9.76 -18.40
C GLU A 29 -4.97 -10.26 -19.84
N LYS A 30 -3.91 -11.03 -20.09
CA LYS A 30 -3.47 -11.47 -21.43
C LYS A 30 -3.14 -10.29 -22.35
N ASN A 31 -2.54 -9.25 -21.82
CA ASN A 31 -2.17 -8.01 -22.52
C ASN A 31 -3.35 -7.30 -23.24
N LYS A 32 -4.60 -7.61 -22.86
CA LYS A 32 -5.81 -6.99 -23.43
C LYS A 32 -6.17 -5.67 -22.77
N SER A 33 -5.60 -5.39 -21.61
CA SER A 33 -5.80 -4.16 -20.84
C SER A 33 -4.45 -3.62 -20.42
N GLN A 34 -4.29 -2.31 -20.54
CA GLN A 34 -3.03 -1.62 -20.22
C GLN A 34 -3.22 -0.66 -19.03
N PHE A 35 -2.16 -0.46 -18.28
CA PHE A 35 -2.11 0.58 -17.28
C PHE A 35 -2.02 1.96 -17.91
N LYS A 36 -2.82 2.89 -17.40
CA LYS A 36 -2.58 4.33 -17.61
C LYS A 36 -1.61 4.78 -16.52
N SER A 37 -0.43 5.20 -16.95
CA SER A 37 0.58 5.78 -16.07
C SER A 37 0.35 7.29 -15.93
N THR A 38 0.50 7.80 -14.72
CA THR A 38 0.43 9.24 -14.44
C THR A 38 1.54 9.60 -13.45
N MET A 39 2.50 10.39 -13.95
CA MET A 39 3.51 11.03 -13.11
C MET A 39 2.87 12.22 -12.39
N TRP A 40 3.18 12.39 -11.12
CA TRP A 40 2.75 13.54 -10.35
C TRP A 40 3.90 14.13 -9.56
N LYS A 41 3.83 15.44 -9.37
CA LYS A 41 4.76 16.19 -8.53
C LYS A 41 3.98 16.89 -7.43
N LYS A 42 4.56 16.96 -6.25
CA LYS A 42 4.01 17.74 -5.15
C LYS A 42 4.37 19.21 -5.41
N ASN A 43 3.36 20.07 -5.48
CA ASN A 43 3.56 21.48 -5.81
C ASN A 43 3.68 22.34 -4.55
N ILE A 44 4.83 22.97 -4.36
CA ILE A 44 5.16 23.80 -3.19
C ILE A 44 4.23 25.02 -3.03
N LYS A 45 3.72 25.57 -4.14
CA LYS A 45 2.97 26.86 -4.14
C LYS A 45 1.57 26.79 -3.51
N LYS A 46 1.05 25.62 -3.18
CA LYS A 46 -0.31 25.44 -2.63
C LYS A 46 -0.36 24.92 -1.19
N ASN A 47 0.77 24.72 -0.53
CA ASN A 47 0.81 24.14 0.81
C ASN A 47 1.39 25.11 1.83
N GLU A 48 0.53 25.60 2.73
CA GLU A 48 0.92 26.27 3.98
C GLU A 48 1.68 25.31 4.90
N GLY A 49 2.94 25.04 4.61
CA GLY A 49 3.76 24.14 5.41
C GLY A 49 4.90 23.48 4.66
N GLY A 50 5.04 23.71 3.38
CA GLY A 50 6.19 23.31 2.59
C GLY A 50 7.43 24.07 3.02
N GLY A 51 8.54 23.39 3.18
CA GLY A 51 9.84 23.99 3.42
C GLY A 51 10.74 23.75 2.22
N GLU A 52 11.42 24.79 1.81
CA GLU A 52 12.44 24.74 0.77
C GLU A 52 13.58 23.79 1.22
N TYR A 53 13.85 22.78 0.42
CA TYR A 53 14.99 21.89 0.64
C TYR A 53 15.99 22.11 -0.51
N ARG A 54 17.15 22.67 -0.18
CA ARG A 54 18.24 22.90 -1.13
C ARG A 54 19.29 21.80 -0.98
N ILE A 55 19.54 21.08 -2.06
CA ILE A 55 20.66 20.12 -2.12
C ILE A 55 21.80 20.79 -2.89
N LEU A 56 22.98 20.87 -2.27
CA LEU A 56 24.20 21.27 -2.94
C LEU A 56 24.78 20.04 -3.67
N GLN A 57 24.74 20.05 -4.99
CA GLN A 57 25.41 19.04 -5.82
C GLN A 57 26.39 19.78 -6.75
N ASN A 58 27.67 19.42 -6.67
CA ASN A 58 28.73 20.02 -7.51
C ASN A 58 28.78 21.56 -7.47
N GLY A 59 28.61 22.15 -6.29
CA GLY A 59 28.69 23.61 -6.12
C GLY A 59 27.50 24.41 -6.66
N LYS A 60 26.45 23.75 -7.17
CA LYS A 60 25.19 24.41 -7.61
C LYS A 60 24.07 24.10 -6.65
N VAL A 61 23.28 25.12 -6.29
CA VAL A 61 22.06 24.97 -5.51
C VAL A 61 20.93 24.67 -6.48
N TYR A 62 20.31 23.51 -6.35
CA TYR A 62 19.11 23.16 -7.08
C TYR A 62 17.91 23.28 -6.15
N GLU A 63 16.93 24.09 -6.51
CA GLU A 63 15.58 24.02 -5.93
C GLU A 63 14.92 22.72 -6.42
N LYS A 64 14.66 21.81 -5.50
CA LYS A 64 13.98 20.55 -5.82
C LYS A 64 12.54 20.62 -5.35
N ASP A 65 11.61 20.25 -6.22
CA ASP A 65 10.20 20.02 -5.86
C ASP A 65 10.10 19.06 -4.65
N GLU A 66 9.05 19.17 -3.84
CA GLU A 66 8.83 18.33 -2.63
C GLU A 66 8.65 16.83 -2.91
N GLY A 67 9.15 16.34 -4.05
CA GLY A 67 9.03 14.97 -4.50
C GLY A 67 7.79 14.72 -5.34
N GLY A 68 7.48 13.47 -5.56
CA GLY A 68 6.37 13.07 -6.41
C GLY A 68 6.26 11.56 -6.46
N GLY A 69 5.75 11.07 -7.56
CA GLY A 69 5.61 9.63 -7.78
C GLY A 69 4.92 9.32 -9.10
N GLU A 70 4.64 8.05 -9.28
CA GLU A 70 3.91 7.52 -10.41
C GLU A 70 2.81 6.59 -9.90
N TYR A 71 1.57 6.87 -10.24
CA TYR A 71 0.50 5.91 -10.07
C TYR A 71 0.07 5.34 -11.43
N ARG A 72 -0.14 4.04 -11.46
CA ARG A 72 -0.59 3.30 -12.64
C ARG A 72 -1.96 2.70 -12.33
N ILE A 73 -2.95 3.03 -13.13
CA ILE A 73 -4.33 2.55 -12.98
C ILE A 73 -4.74 1.75 -14.21
N LEU A 74 -5.24 0.55 -13.96
CA LEU A 74 -5.94 -0.28 -14.93
C LEU A 74 -7.42 -0.29 -14.54
N ASN A 75 -8.30 0.11 -15.48
CA ASN A 75 -9.74 0.09 -15.31
C ASN A 75 -10.41 -0.82 -16.34
N ASN A 76 -11.56 -1.39 -15.97
CA ASN A 76 -12.43 -2.16 -16.85
C ASN A 76 -11.73 -3.34 -17.55
N GLY A 77 -10.74 -3.95 -16.89
CA GLY A 77 -10.06 -5.13 -17.39
C GLY A 77 -10.98 -6.36 -17.44
N LYS A 78 -10.49 -7.41 -18.08
CA LYS A 78 -11.21 -8.68 -18.18
C LYS A 78 -11.27 -9.42 -16.84
N VAL A 79 -10.20 -9.37 -16.07
CA VAL A 79 -10.04 -10.00 -14.74
C VAL A 79 -10.14 -8.98 -13.62
N PHE A 80 -9.48 -7.85 -13.79
CA PHE A 80 -9.47 -6.75 -12.81
C PHE A 80 -10.47 -5.68 -13.23
N GLU A 81 -11.40 -5.35 -12.35
CA GLU A 81 -12.32 -4.24 -12.58
C GLU A 81 -11.60 -2.90 -12.36
N LYS A 82 -10.71 -2.85 -11.36
CA LYS A 82 -9.78 -1.74 -11.14
C LYS A 82 -8.55 -2.25 -10.40
N VAL A 83 -7.39 -1.80 -10.83
CA VAL A 83 -6.12 -1.94 -10.08
C VAL A 83 -5.44 -0.59 -10.01
N GLY A 84 -4.93 -0.24 -8.86
CA GLY A 84 -4.02 0.89 -8.67
C GLY A 84 -2.69 0.40 -8.11
N VAL A 85 -1.59 0.83 -8.72
CA VAL A 85 -0.22 0.59 -8.25
C VAL A 85 0.48 1.95 -8.18
N ASN A 86 0.72 2.44 -6.96
CA ASN A 86 1.31 3.75 -6.73
C ASN A 86 2.70 3.61 -6.12
N PHE A 87 3.69 4.17 -6.78
CA PHE A 87 5.00 4.48 -6.21
C PHE A 87 5.03 5.96 -5.82
N SER A 88 5.63 6.26 -4.67
CA SER A 88 5.86 7.64 -4.22
C SER A 88 7.23 7.79 -3.59
N GLU A 89 7.83 8.95 -3.84
CA GLU A 89 9.02 9.43 -3.14
C GLU A 89 8.78 10.90 -2.82
N VAL A 90 8.57 11.21 -1.56
CA VAL A 90 8.18 12.54 -1.08
C VAL A 90 9.08 13.00 0.04
N TYR A 91 9.29 14.29 0.12
CA TYR A 91 10.05 14.94 1.19
C TYR A 91 9.45 16.33 1.48
N GLY A 92 9.81 16.91 2.61
CA GLY A 92 9.26 18.18 3.04
C GLY A 92 9.30 18.31 4.56
N LYS A 93 8.36 19.08 5.11
CA LYS A 93 8.19 19.26 6.56
C LYS A 93 6.83 18.79 7.01
N PHE A 94 6.77 18.04 8.12
CA PHE A 94 5.50 17.70 8.75
C PHE A 94 4.81 18.94 9.32
N PRO A 95 3.51 19.14 9.06
CA PRO A 95 2.72 20.17 9.72
C PRO A 95 2.77 20.03 11.25
N LYS A 96 2.76 21.14 11.98
CA LYS A 96 2.89 21.18 13.46
C LYS A 96 1.97 20.18 14.17
N LYS A 97 0.73 20.02 13.71
CA LYS A 97 -0.25 19.09 14.30
C LYS A 97 0.16 17.62 14.28
N PHE A 98 1.05 17.21 13.35
CA PHE A 98 1.50 15.83 13.22
C PHE A 98 2.85 15.56 13.91
N GLN A 99 3.66 16.59 14.14
CA GLN A 99 5.04 16.44 14.64
C GLN A 99 5.11 15.68 15.98
N LYS A 100 4.13 15.87 16.86
CA LYS A 100 4.09 15.20 18.19
C LYS A 100 3.96 13.68 18.08
N ASN A 101 3.34 13.19 17.02
CA ASN A 101 3.00 11.76 16.87
C ASN A 101 3.96 11.00 15.93
N ILE A 102 4.92 11.71 15.31
CA ILE A 102 5.84 11.12 14.35
C ILE A 102 7.24 11.06 14.98
N PRO A 103 7.85 9.86 15.07
CA PRO A 103 9.17 9.72 15.65
C PRO A 103 10.20 10.64 14.98
N GLY A 104 10.93 11.39 15.78
CA GLY A 104 11.97 12.31 15.33
C GLY A 104 11.51 13.68 14.82
N ALA A 105 10.23 13.82 14.42
CA ALA A 105 9.71 15.05 13.83
C ALA A 105 9.57 16.23 14.83
N GLN A 106 9.60 15.98 16.14
CA GLN A 106 9.64 17.04 17.14
C GLN A 106 10.98 17.76 17.20
N LYS A 107 12.07 17.04 16.91
CA LYS A 107 13.44 17.60 16.88
C LYS A 107 13.70 18.34 15.57
N ASP A 108 13.31 17.72 14.46
CA ASP A 108 13.40 18.28 13.13
C ASP A 108 12.17 17.82 12.34
N PRO A 109 11.30 18.74 11.88
CA PRO A 109 10.07 18.38 11.16
C PRO A 109 10.33 17.88 9.72
N ARG A 110 11.55 18.00 9.20
CA ARG A 110 11.89 17.52 7.85
C ARG A 110 11.77 16.01 7.77
N PHE A 111 11.32 15.55 6.62
CA PHE A 111 11.20 14.12 6.33
C PHE A 111 11.53 13.80 4.89
N TRP A 112 11.89 12.58 4.67
CA TRP A 112 11.88 11.91 3.38
C TRP A 112 11.13 10.58 3.54
N ALA A 113 10.33 10.21 2.55
CA ALA A 113 9.61 8.94 2.56
C ALA A 113 9.49 8.40 1.14
N SER A 114 9.72 7.10 0.99
CA SER A 114 9.39 6.37 -0.23
C SER A 114 8.49 5.18 0.09
N GLY A 115 7.62 4.83 -0.84
CA GLY A 115 6.68 3.74 -0.64
C GLY A 115 6.01 3.27 -1.93
N ILE A 116 5.44 2.07 -1.82
CA ILE A 116 4.59 1.48 -2.83
C ILE A 116 3.28 1.05 -2.19
N SER A 117 2.16 1.28 -2.89
CA SER A 117 0.82 0.84 -2.50
C SER A 117 0.12 0.20 -3.68
N VAL A 118 -0.56 -0.91 -3.42
CA VAL A 118 -1.31 -1.67 -4.43
C VAL A 118 -2.68 -2.02 -3.90
N VAL A 119 -3.71 -1.75 -4.71
CA VAL A 119 -5.08 -2.20 -4.44
C VAL A 119 -5.66 -2.82 -5.69
N MET A 120 -6.22 -4.02 -5.54
CA MET A 120 -6.81 -4.79 -6.64
C MET A 120 -8.30 -5.05 -6.35
N HIS A 121 -9.17 -4.58 -7.24
CA HIS A 121 -10.61 -4.87 -7.24
C HIS A 121 -10.96 -5.76 -8.43
N MET A 122 -11.43 -6.96 -8.14
CA MET A 122 -11.64 -8.02 -9.13
C MET A 122 -13.02 -7.94 -9.80
N LYS A 123 -13.10 -8.29 -11.07
CA LYS A 123 -14.39 -8.42 -11.79
C LYS A 123 -15.18 -9.60 -11.29
N ASN A 124 -14.53 -10.76 -11.12
CA ASN A 124 -15.14 -11.94 -10.53
C ASN A 124 -15.29 -11.77 -9.02
N PRO A 125 -16.53 -11.77 -8.45
CA PRO A 125 -16.78 -11.54 -7.03
C PRO A 125 -16.25 -12.63 -6.10
N LEU A 126 -15.90 -13.81 -6.62
CA LEU A 126 -15.31 -14.90 -5.85
C LEU A 126 -13.81 -14.72 -5.61
N ILE A 127 -13.17 -13.81 -6.36
CA ILE A 127 -11.77 -13.41 -6.13
C ILE A 127 -11.80 -12.22 -5.17
N PRO A 128 -11.07 -12.27 -4.04
CA PRO A 128 -11.08 -11.19 -3.06
C PRO A 128 -10.41 -9.92 -3.56
N ALA A 129 -10.78 -8.78 -3.02
CA ALA A 129 -9.94 -7.58 -3.11
C ALA A 129 -8.65 -7.81 -2.31
N MET A 130 -7.54 -7.29 -2.82
CA MET A 130 -6.21 -7.45 -2.20
C MET A 130 -5.53 -6.11 -2.08
N HIS A 131 -4.91 -5.88 -0.94
CA HIS A 131 -4.17 -4.67 -0.64
C HIS A 131 -2.77 -5.01 -0.13
N PHE A 132 -1.81 -4.20 -0.56
CA PHE A 132 -0.44 -4.25 -0.11
C PHE A 132 0.12 -2.83 -0.04
N ASN A 133 0.91 -2.54 0.98
CA ASN A 133 1.77 -1.37 0.99
C ASN A 133 3.06 -1.63 1.77
N THR A 134 4.12 -0.97 1.38
CA THR A 134 5.35 -0.85 2.17
C THR A 134 5.96 0.52 1.98
N ARG A 135 6.59 1.03 3.04
CA ARG A 135 7.20 2.36 3.06
C ARG A 135 8.47 2.38 3.89
N TYR A 136 9.35 3.30 3.56
CA TYR A 136 10.49 3.70 4.38
C TYR A 136 10.40 5.19 4.66
N ILE A 137 10.48 5.58 5.92
CA ILE A 137 10.36 6.96 6.37
C ILE A 137 11.63 7.34 7.10
N VAL A 138 12.14 8.53 6.80
CA VAL A 138 13.32 9.14 7.38
C VAL A 138 12.95 10.50 7.94
N THR A 139 13.31 10.71 9.20
CA THR A 139 13.31 11.98 9.92
C THR A 139 14.68 12.12 10.59
N THR A 140 14.79 12.54 11.86
CA THR A 140 15.99 12.28 12.68
C THR A 140 16.13 10.80 13.07
N GLN A 141 15.16 9.98 12.71
CA GLN A 141 15.14 8.52 12.83
C GLN A 141 14.67 7.93 11.51
N ASP A 142 14.93 6.63 11.30
CA ASP A 142 14.45 5.93 10.12
C ASP A 142 13.73 4.62 10.48
N TRP A 143 12.72 4.24 9.68
CA TRP A 143 11.99 2.99 9.89
C TRP A 143 11.22 2.53 8.67
N PHE A 144 10.97 1.22 8.61
CA PHE A 144 10.04 0.62 7.67
C PHE A 144 8.67 0.41 8.30
N GLY A 145 7.64 0.54 7.47
CA GLY A 145 6.27 0.15 7.77
C GLY A 145 5.59 -0.47 6.56
N GLY A 146 4.47 -1.15 6.78
CA GLY A 146 3.71 -1.73 5.70
C GLY A 146 2.81 -2.87 6.13
N GLY A 147 2.31 -3.59 5.13
CA GLY A 147 1.45 -4.75 5.35
C GLY A 147 0.76 -5.20 4.08
N MET A 148 -0.01 -6.27 4.24
CA MET A 148 -0.95 -6.76 3.22
C MET A 148 -2.17 -7.36 3.89
N ASP A 149 -3.31 -7.24 3.25
CA ASP A 149 -4.54 -7.88 3.68
C ASP A 149 -5.43 -8.26 2.49
N VAL A 150 -6.39 -9.14 2.77
CA VAL A 150 -7.29 -9.71 1.78
C VAL A 150 -8.74 -9.56 2.23
N THR A 151 -9.59 -9.02 1.34
CA THR A 151 -11.00 -8.74 1.61
C THR A 151 -11.89 -9.53 0.65
N PRO A 152 -12.31 -10.76 0.99
CA PRO A 152 -13.24 -11.54 0.19
C PRO A 152 -14.68 -11.06 0.36
N SER A 153 -15.47 -11.17 -0.70
CA SER A 153 -16.93 -10.95 -0.65
C SER A 153 -17.63 -12.05 0.13
N LYS A 154 -17.18 -13.29 -0.05
CA LYS A 154 -17.62 -14.48 0.69
C LYS A 154 -16.39 -15.17 1.30
N GLN A 155 -16.42 -15.43 2.59
CA GLN A 155 -15.31 -16.08 3.26
C GLN A 155 -15.25 -17.57 2.93
N ASP A 156 -14.05 -18.05 2.63
CA ASP A 156 -13.68 -19.46 2.48
C ASP A 156 -12.65 -19.80 3.56
N LYS A 157 -13.00 -20.74 4.45
CA LYS A 157 -12.14 -21.13 5.59
C LYS A 157 -10.82 -21.74 5.15
N ASN A 158 -10.82 -22.52 4.07
CA ASN A 158 -9.61 -23.16 3.55
C ASN A 158 -8.67 -22.14 2.91
N GLU A 159 -9.22 -21.21 2.14
CA GLU A 159 -8.46 -20.11 1.55
C GLU A 159 -7.86 -19.20 2.63
N LYS A 160 -8.62 -18.85 3.66
CA LYS A 160 -8.11 -18.11 4.81
C LYS A 160 -6.95 -18.86 5.48
N LYS A 161 -7.09 -20.16 5.73
CA LYS A 161 -6.04 -21.00 6.33
C LYS A 161 -4.79 -21.05 5.46
N GLU A 162 -4.95 -21.23 4.15
CA GLU A 162 -3.84 -21.27 3.18
C GLU A 162 -3.10 -19.93 3.12
N PHE A 163 -3.84 -18.83 3.00
CA PHE A 163 -3.29 -17.46 3.00
C PHE A 163 -2.45 -17.19 4.26
N HIS A 164 -3.01 -17.46 5.44
CA HIS A 164 -2.31 -17.26 6.70
C HIS A 164 -1.12 -18.21 6.90
N LYS A 165 -1.16 -19.42 6.34
CA LYS A 165 0.00 -20.34 6.34
C LYS A 165 1.16 -19.76 5.53
N ILE A 166 0.90 -19.17 4.36
CA ILE A 166 1.93 -18.53 3.55
C ILE A 166 2.56 -17.36 4.31
N LEU A 167 1.75 -16.48 4.91
CA LEU A 167 2.24 -15.35 5.70
C LEU A 167 3.06 -15.80 6.91
N LYS A 168 2.60 -16.84 7.63
CA LYS A 168 3.32 -17.38 8.77
C LYS A 168 4.69 -17.92 8.37
N ASN A 169 4.74 -18.66 7.27
CA ASN A 169 6.00 -19.21 6.76
C ASN A 169 6.98 -18.11 6.36
N MET A 170 6.51 -17.07 5.66
CA MET A 170 7.32 -15.91 5.29
C MET A 170 7.85 -15.19 6.54
N CYS A 171 6.98 -14.83 7.47
CA CYS A 171 7.38 -14.16 8.70
C CYS A 171 8.40 -14.96 9.52
N ASN A 172 8.22 -16.27 9.61
CA ASN A 172 9.08 -17.17 10.41
C ASN A 172 10.51 -17.27 9.85
N ARG A 173 10.72 -17.05 8.54
CA ARG A 173 12.08 -16.96 7.96
C ARG A 173 12.88 -15.80 8.53
N HIS A 174 12.21 -14.77 9.03
CA HIS A 174 12.84 -13.57 9.60
C HIS A 174 12.81 -13.56 11.13
N ASN A 175 11.67 -13.94 11.72
CA ASN A 175 11.51 -14.05 13.18
C ASN A 175 10.24 -14.83 13.52
N LYS A 176 10.33 -15.83 14.41
CA LYS A 176 9.21 -16.68 14.83
C LYS A 176 8.03 -15.92 15.44
N ASN A 177 8.28 -14.72 16.01
CA ASN A 177 7.25 -13.89 16.64
C ASN A 177 6.57 -12.91 15.67
N TYR A 178 7.12 -12.68 14.47
CA TYR A 178 6.60 -11.66 13.54
C TYR A 178 5.17 -11.94 13.13
N TYR A 179 4.85 -13.17 12.74
CA TYR A 179 3.50 -13.50 12.30
C TYR A 179 2.45 -13.22 13.39
N LYS A 180 2.66 -13.71 14.61
CA LYS A 180 1.72 -13.49 15.73
C LYS A 180 1.51 -12.00 16.00
N LYS A 181 2.60 -11.25 16.09
CA LYS A 181 2.59 -9.81 16.35
C LYS A 181 1.90 -9.03 15.24
N TYR A 182 2.29 -9.25 13.98
CA TYR A 182 1.81 -8.46 12.86
C TYR A 182 0.40 -8.85 12.40
N LYS A 183 0.02 -10.11 12.58
CA LYS A 183 -1.37 -10.54 12.38
C LYS A 183 -2.31 -9.88 13.37
N LYS A 184 -1.98 -9.91 14.66
CA LYS A 184 -2.78 -9.23 15.69
C LYS A 184 -2.95 -7.75 15.36
N TRP A 185 -1.86 -7.07 15.03
CA TRP A 185 -1.91 -5.66 14.65
C TRP A 185 -2.75 -5.40 13.39
N CYS A 186 -2.66 -6.27 12.38
CA CYS A 186 -3.50 -6.20 11.19
C CYS A 186 -5.00 -6.35 11.52
N ASP A 187 -5.35 -7.32 12.35
CA ASP A 187 -6.75 -7.55 12.75
C ASP A 187 -7.33 -6.34 13.51
N GLU A 188 -6.55 -5.72 14.39
CA GLU A 188 -6.91 -4.50 15.13
C GLU A 188 -7.02 -3.29 14.20
N TYR A 189 -6.07 -3.13 13.27
CA TYR A 189 -6.04 -1.98 12.36
C TYR A 189 -7.19 -1.98 11.36
N PHE A 190 -7.48 -3.14 10.73
CA PHE A 190 -8.52 -3.27 9.71
C PHE A 190 -9.88 -3.66 10.28
N TYR A 191 -10.19 -3.23 11.49
CA TYR A 191 -11.50 -3.39 12.12
C TYR A 191 -12.38 -2.15 11.84
N LEU A 192 -13.67 -2.37 11.59
CA LEU A 192 -14.69 -1.30 11.43
C LEU A 192 -15.49 -1.17 12.72
N PRO A 193 -15.17 -0.22 13.62
CA PRO A 193 -15.85 -0.11 14.92
C PRO A 193 -17.35 0.13 14.80
N HIS A 194 -17.77 1.00 13.87
CA HIS A 194 -19.18 1.36 13.64
C HIS A 194 -20.01 0.21 13.03
N ARG A 195 -19.33 -0.81 12.46
CA ARG A 195 -19.97 -2.03 11.94
C ARG A 195 -19.77 -3.23 12.85
N ARG A 196 -18.88 -3.14 13.83
CA ARG A 196 -18.46 -4.24 14.72
C ARG A 196 -17.99 -5.48 13.96
N GLU A 197 -17.34 -5.26 12.80
CA GLU A 197 -16.84 -6.35 11.96
C GLU A 197 -15.43 -6.06 11.42
N PRO A 198 -14.62 -7.11 11.12
CA PRO A 198 -13.36 -6.93 10.40
C PRO A 198 -13.61 -6.60 8.93
N ARG A 199 -12.76 -5.77 8.32
CA ARG A 199 -12.82 -5.44 6.88
C ARG A 199 -12.71 -6.68 5.99
N GLY A 200 -11.84 -7.62 6.33
CA GLY A 200 -11.55 -8.82 5.55
C GLY A 200 -11.15 -10.02 6.41
N ILE A 201 -10.33 -10.87 5.86
CA ILE A 201 -9.81 -12.05 6.57
C ILE A 201 -8.49 -11.79 7.31
N GLY A 202 -8.05 -10.52 7.35
CA GLY A 202 -6.80 -10.07 7.93
C GLY A 202 -5.61 -10.23 7.01
N GLY A 203 -4.44 -10.29 7.59
CA GLY A 203 -3.15 -10.33 6.93
C GLY A 203 -2.02 -10.08 7.91
N ILE A 204 -1.08 -9.22 7.54
CA ILE A 204 -0.03 -8.69 8.42
C ILE A 204 0.03 -7.17 8.29
N PHE A 205 0.27 -6.49 9.41
CA PHE A 205 0.55 -5.07 9.45
C PHE A 205 1.71 -4.81 10.41
N PHE A 206 2.68 -4.00 9.99
CA PHE A 206 3.84 -3.62 10.79
C PHE A 206 4.21 -2.16 10.58
N ASP A 207 4.74 -1.54 11.60
CA ASP A 207 5.27 -0.19 11.55
C ASP A 207 6.45 -0.05 12.51
N TYR A 208 7.17 1.07 12.40
CA TYR A 208 8.29 1.40 13.29
C TYR A 208 9.36 0.30 13.37
N LYS A 209 9.63 -0.38 12.25
CA LYS A 209 10.76 -1.31 12.18
C LYS A 209 12.04 -0.51 12.06
N LYS A 210 12.63 -0.21 13.23
CA LYS A 210 13.85 0.57 13.42
C LYS A 210 15.05 -0.35 13.62
N ASN A 211 16.22 0.26 13.68
CA ASN A 211 17.52 -0.40 13.88
C ASN A 211 17.80 -1.37 12.73
N ASP A 212 18.87 -2.00 12.59
CA ASP A 212 19.17 -3.03 11.59
C ASP A 212 18.45 -2.86 10.22
N PHE A 213 18.90 -1.90 9.44
CA PHE A 213 18.35 -1.59 8.11
C PHE A 213 18.32 -2.81 7.20
N GLU A 214 19.40 -3.56 7.12
CA GLU A 214 19.55 -4.68 6.18
C GLU A 214 18.56 -5.79 6.46
N LYS A 215 18.42 -6.17 7.73
CA LYS A 215 17.44 -7.18 8.16
C LYS A 215 16.00 -6.73 7.92
N ASN A 216 15.70 -5.46 8.19
CA ASN A 216 14.38 -4.90 7.98
C ASN A 216 14.06 -4.76 6.49
N PHE A 217 15.02 -4.33 5.69
CA PHE A 217 14.87 -4.23 4.24
C PHE A 217 14.67 -5.60 3.60
N LYS A 218 15.44 -6.61 4.02
CA LYS A 218 15.25 -8.01 3.59
C LYS A 218 13.83 -8.50 3.89
N PHE A 219 13.31 -8.21 5.09
CA PHE A 219 11.92 -8.55 5.45
C PHE A 219 10.90 -7.84 4.54
N VAL A 220 11.05 -6.53 4.32
CA VAL A 220 10.14 -5.72 3.47
C VAL A 220 10.13 -6.23 2.03
N ARG A 221 11.30 -6.59 1.50
CA ARG A 221 11.41 -7.20 0.16
C ARG A 221 10.65 -8.52 0.08
N ASP A 222 10.81 -9.38 1.08
CA ASP A 222 10.15 -10.68 1.15
C ASP A 222 8.61 -10.54 1.30
N VAL A 223 8.13 -9.49 1.99
CA VAL A 223 6.70 -9.14 2.04
C VAL A 223 6.18 -8.82 0.64
N GLY A 224 6.88 -8.01 -0.15
CA GLY A 224 6.48 -7.66 -1.52
C GLY A 224 6.43 -8.87 -2.46
N VAL A 225 7.50 -9.68 -2.47
CA VAL A 225 7.56 -10.90 -3.28
C VAL A 225 6.49 -11.92 -2.85
N THR A 226 6.22 -12.01 -1.55
CA THR A 226 5.16 -12.90 -1.03
C THR A 226 3.77 -12.42 -1.46
N PHE A 227 3.52 -11.13 -1.49
CA PHE A 227 2.27 -10.58 -2.01
C PHE A 227 2.08 -10.92 -3.50
N GLN A 228 3.12 -10.77 -4.31
CA GLN A 228 3.13 -11.16 -5.72
C GLN A 228 2.76 -12.63 -5.90
N PHE A 229 3.37 -13.51 -5.12
CA PHE A 229 3.05 -14.94 -5.14
C PHE A 229 1.58 -15.20 -4.75
N ILE A 230 1.08 -14.55 -3.70
CA ILE A 230 -0.28 -14.74 -3.18
C ILE A 230 -1.34 -14.33 -4.20
N PHE A 231 -1.23 -13.13 -4.79
CA PHE A 231 -2.26 -12.68 -5.72
C PHE A 231 -2.28 -13.55 -7.00
N ASN A 232 -1.13 -13.93 -7.53
CA ASN A 232 -1.03 -14.85 -8.65
C ASN A 232 -1.71 -16.20 -8.34
N LYS A 233 -1.44 -16.76 -7.15
CA LYS A 233 -2.01 -18.04 -6.72
C LYS A 233 -3.53 -17.97 -6.56
N ILE A 234 -4.05 -16.95 -5.87
CA ILE A 234 -5.49 -16.78 -5.64
C ILE A 234 -6.23 -16.57 -6.97
N ILE A 235 -5.71 -15.72 -7.84
CA ILE A 235 -6.34 -15.42 -9.13
C ILE A 235 -6.37 -16.68 -10.02
N LYS A 236 -5.23 -17.36 -10.20
CA LYS A 236 -5.15 -18.60 -10.99
C LYS A 236 -6.16 -19.65 -10.55
N LYS A 237 -6.36 -19.80 -9.23
CA LYS A 237 -7.30 -20.76 -8.64
C LYS A 237 -8.77 -20.43 -8.92
N LYS A 238 -9.11 -19.15 -9.08
CA LYS A 238 -10.50 -18.67 -9.11
C LYS A 238 -10.94 -18.02 -10.42
N ILE A 239 -10.03 -17.67 -11.30
CA ILE A 239 -10.32 -16.88 -12.50
C ILE A 239 -11.41 -17.49 -13.40
N LYS A 240 -11.48 -18.83 -13.45
CA LYS A 240 -12.47 -19.57 -14.25
C LYS A 240 -13.74 -19.96 -13.48
N ARG A 241 -13.85 -19.61 -12.18
CA ARG A 241 -15.03 -19.96 -11.38
C ARG A 241 -16.23 -19.17 -11.86
N LYS A 242 -17.34 -19.88 -12.10
CA LYS A 242 -18.65 -19.26 -12.39
C LYS A 242 -19.18 -18.58 -11.13
N TRP A 243 -19.87 -17.49 -11.30
CA TRP A 243 -20.46 -16.69 -10.23
C TRP A 243 -21.84 -16.20 -10.63
N THR A 244 -22.65 -15.79 -9.67
CA THR A 244 -24.05 -15.35 -9.84
C THR A 244 -24.18 -13.84 -9.60
N SER A 245 -25.35 -13.28 -9.99
CA SER A 245 -25.71 -11.89 -9.66
C SER A 245 -25.72 -11.64 -8.14
N LYS A 246 -26.11 -12.63 -7.35
CA LYS A 246 -26.09 -12.57 -5.89
C LYS A 246 -24.65 -12.44 -5.33
N ASP A 247 -23.70 -13.15 -5.92
CA ASP A 247 -22.29 -13.02 -5.55
C ASP A 247 -21.75 -11.60 -5.88
N LYS A 248 -22.19 -11.05 -7.02
CA LYS A 248 -21.80 -9.68 -7.43
C LYS A 248 -22.40 -8.63 -6.50
N GLU A 249 -23.65 -8.77 -6.12
CA GLU A 249 -24.31 -7.87 -5.17
C GLU A 249 -23.60 -7.88 -3.81
N MET A 250 -23.22 -9.07 -3.33
CA MET A 250 -22.44 -9.20 -2.09
C MET A 250 -21.07 -8.52 -2.20
N GLN A 251 -20.41 -8.60 -3.37
CA GLN A 251 -19.16 -7.89 -3.63
C GLN A 251 -19.35 -6.37 -3.51
N TYR A 252 -20.39 -5.81 -4.08
CA TYR A 252 -20.66 -4.37 -3.99
C TYR A 252 -20.89 -3.91 -2.55
N ILE A 253 -21.61 -4.69 -1.74
CA ILE A 253 -21.82 -4.39 -0.33
C ILE A 253 -20.49 -4.45 0.45
N LYS A 254 -19.65 -5.46 0.20
CA LYS A 254 -18.33 -5.56 0.86
C LYS A 254 -17.38 -4.45 0.40
N ARG A 255 -17.51 -3.96 -0.82
CA ARG A 255 -16.80 -2.77 -1.31
C ARG A 255 -17.25 -1.50 -0.58
N GLY A 256 -18.52 -1.39 -0.20
CA GLY A 256 -19.00 -0.31 0.70
C GLY A 256 -18.24 -0.32 2.02
N ARG A 257 -18.07 -1.50 2.66
CA ARG A 257 -17.26 -1.64 3.89
C ARG A 257 -15.79 -1.27 3.68
N TYR A 258 -15.25 -1.64 2.53
CA TYR A 258 -13.88 -1.28 2.14
C TYR A 258 -13.70 0.25 2.02
N ALA A 259 -14.63 0.92 1.34
CA ALA A 259 -14.64 2.37 1.20
C ALA A 259 -14.81 3.09 2.55
N GLU A 260 -15.73 2.62 3.40
CA GLU A 260 -15.90 3.14 4.76
C GLU A 260 -14.60 3.10 5.56
N PHE A 261 -13.90 1.96 5.54
CA PHE A 261 -12.62 1.85 6.24
C PHE A 261 -11.60 2.87 5.73
N ASN A 262 -11.39 2.92 4.41
CA ASN A 262 -10.37 3.78 3.83
C ASN A 262 -10.64 5.28 4.08
N LEU A 263 -11.89 5.71 3.99
CA LEU A 263 -12.25 7.12 4.21
C LEU A 263 -12.27 7.50 5.70
N LEU A 264 -12.76 6.60 6.56
CA LEU A 264 -12.98 6.92 7.98
C LEU A 264 -11.80 6.58 8.89
N TYR A 265 -11.05 5.53 8.58
CA TYR A 265 -10.08 4.97 9.53
C TYR A 265 -8.67 4.85 8.99
N ASP A 266 -8.48 4.73 7.66
CA ASP A 266 -7.13 4.55 7.11
C ASP A 266 -6.25 5.78 7.34
N ARG A 267 -5.16 5.58 8.11
CA ARG A 267 -4.23 6.66 8.46
C ARG A 267 -3.51 7.22 7.23
N GLY A 268 -3.18 6.35 6.27
CA GLY A 268 -2.49 6.75 5.05
C GLY A 268 -3.35 7.64 4.17
N THR A 269 -4.59 7.25 3.92
CA THR A 269 -5.58 8.05 3.16
C THR A 269 -5.82 9.40 3.82
N LYS A 270 -6.11 9.40 5.14
CA LYS A 270 -6.33 10.64 5.90
C LYS A 270 -5.13 11.57 5.85
N PHE A 271 -3.94 11.04 6.12
CA PHE A 271 -2.71 11.83 6.09
C PHE A 271 -2.47 12.42 4.69
N GLY A 272 -2.57 11.60 3.65
CA GLY A 272 -2.37 12.06 2.27
C GLY A 272 -3.32 13.19 1.88
N LEU A 273 -4.63 13.04 2.16
CA LEU A 273 -5.63 14.08 1.87
C LEU A 273 -5.41 15.35 2.70
N GLN A 274 -5.04 15.21 3.97
CA GLN A 274 -4.83 16.37 4.87
C GLN A 274 -3.51 17.11 4.65
N THR A 275 -2.57 16.51 3.94
CA THR A 275 -1.26 17.10 3.62
C THR A 275 -1.12 17.52 2.16
N GLY A 276 -2.24 17.62 1.43
CA GLY A 276 -2.25 18.07 0.03
C GLY A 276 -1.60 17.09 -0.95
N GLY A 277 -1.64 15.79 -0.64
CA GLY A 277 -1.19 14.74 -1.56
C GLY A 277 -2.06 14.66 -2.81
N ASN A 278 -1.56 14.00 -3.86
CA ASN A 278 -2.33 13.80 -5.10
C ASN A 278 -3.59 12.98 -4.84
N VAL A 279 -4.76 13.60 -4.99
CA VAL A 279 -6.07 13.00 -4.65
C VAL A 279 -6.34 11.74 -5.46
N GLU A 280 -6.06 11.76 -6.76
CA GLU A 280 -6.29 10.61 -7.65
C GLU A 280 -5.38 9.43 -7.27
N GLY A 281 -4.12 9.70 -6.95
CA GLY A 281 -3.17 8.70 -6.47
C GLY A 281 -3.57 8.11 -5.12
N ILE A 282 -4.14 8.91 -4.21
CA ILE A 282 -4.63 8.46 -2.91
C ILE A 282 -5.92 7.65 -3.06
N LEU A 283 -6.89 8.17 -3.81
CA LEU A 283 -8.20 7.54 -4.00
C LEU A 283 -8.20 6.44 -5.08
N MET A 284 -7.05 6.12 -5.69
CA MET A 284 -6.94 4.94 -6.56
C MET A 284 -7.35 3.65 -5.85
N SER A 285 -7.22 3.63 -4.52
CA SER A 285 -7.59 2.50 -3.65
C SER A 285 -9.09 2.23 -3.58
N MET A 286 -9.92 3.21 -3.96
CA MET A 286 -11.38 3.06 -3.91
C MET A 286 -11.87 2.08 -4.98
N PRO A 287 -12.86 1.23 -4.65
CA PRO A 287 -13.50 0.38 -5.62
C PRO A 287 -14.25 1.19 -6.68
N PRO A 288 -14.37 0.70 -7.93
CA PRO A 288 -15.04 1.44 -9.00
C PRO A 288 -16.54 1.57 -8.77
N LEU A 289 -17.15 0.62 -8.05
CA LEU A 289 -18.56 0.61 -7.68
C LEU A 289 -18.71 -0.04 -6.30
N ALA A 290 -19.53 0.56 -5.45
CA ALA A 290 -19.88 0.08 -4.13
C ALA A 290 -21.37 0.30 -3.83
N LYS A 291 -21.95 -0.49 -2.93
CA LYS A 291 -23.31 -0.35 -2.47
C LYS A 291 -23.39 -0.39 -0.95
N TRP A 292 -24.42 0.24 -0.42
CA TRP A 292 -24.77 0.21 1.00
C TRP A 292 -26.17 -0.35 1.17
N LYS A 293 -26.36 -1.10 2.27
CA LYS A 293 -27.65 -1.53 2.79
C LYS A 293 -27.89 -0.87 4.12
#